data_7c6edc7d6312efb681898ffe547af3d0
#
_entry.id   7c6edc7d6312efb681898ffe547af3d0
#
_cell.length_a   1.000
_cell.length_b   1.000
_cell.length_c   1.000
_cell.angle_alpha   90.00
_cell.angle_beta   90.00
_cell.angle_gamma   90.00
#
_symmetry.space_group_name_H-M   'P 1'
#
loop_
_entity.id
_entity.type
_entity.pdbx_description
1 polymer ?
#
loop_
_entity_poly.entity_id
_entity_poly.type
_entity_poly.pdbx_seq_one_letter_code
_entity_poly.pdbx_strand_id
1 'polypeptide(L)'
;MRNPNTETVTMRILARFLLSASDLSHFPAPSVPEIAFLGRSNVGKSSLINTLLGSKLARTSNTPGRTRSINFYEVRRAGQPRPELLFADLPGYGYAKISREISAEWARFVNPYLHQRPSLALCLALIDSNIPPQESDAQLLEFLSAQRRPHAIVATKCDRLSGNRLQQAMRAFGQAYGGVPIVPFSTKTGAGKEELWQQIRAAQSQCPTI
;
A
#
# COMPACT_ATOMS: atom_id res chain seq x y z
N MET A 1 23.70 -19.95 30.61
CA MET A 1 22.89 -18.77 30.90
C MET A 1 21.94 -18.54 29.71
N ARG A 2 20.67 -18.84 29.87
CA ARG A 2 19.64 -18.61 28.84
C ARG A 2 19.22 -17.16 28.93
N ASN A 3 19.32 -16.42 27.83
CA ASN A 3 18.82 -15.05 27.75
C ASN A 3 17.29 -15.08 27.86
N PRO A 4 16.68 -14.28 28.76
CA PRO A 4 15.24 -14.26 28.89
C PRO A 4 14.61 -13.33 27.86
N ASN A 5 13.56 -13.85 27.21
CA ASN A 5 12.42 -13.12 26.65
C ASN A 5 12.70 -11.90 25.77
N THR A 6 12.83 -12.14 24.47
CA THR A 6 12.25 -11.22 23.50
C THR A 6 10.83 -11.72 23.19
N GLU A 7 9.91 -11.53 24.13
CA GLU A 7 8.48 -11.59 23.79
C GLU A 7 8.23 -10.55 22.72
N THR A 8 8.01 -11.00 21.51
CA THR A 8 7.47 -10.18 20.43
C THR A 8 6.05 -9.82 20.86
N VAL A 9 5.91 -8.70 21.57
CA VAL A 9 4.61 -8.14 21.91
C VAL A 9 3.92 -7.87 20.60
N THR A 10 3.04 -8.76 20.18
CA THR A 10 2.20 -8.58 19.01
C THR A 10 1.33 -7.36 19.29
N MET A 11 1.77 -6.20 18.81
CA MET A 11 1.04 -4.95 19.01
C MET A 11 -0.32 -5.05 18.33
N ARG A 12 -1.38 -5.09 19.15
CA ARG A 12 -2.76 -5.10 18.66
C ARG A 12 -3.06 -3.77 17.97
N ILE A 13 -3.34 -3.83 16.68
CA ILE A 13 -3.75 -2.69 15.87
C ILE A 13 -5.27 -2.52 15.99
N LEU A 14 -5.71 -1.30 16.15
CA LEU A 14 -7.11 -0.88 16.05
C LEU A 14 -7.24 0.06 14.85
N ALA A 15 -8.25 -0.18 14.04
CA ALA A 15 -8.50 0.64 12.87
C ALA A 15 -9.99 0.95 12.70
N ARG A 16 -10.29 2.08 12.06
CA ARG A 16 -11.64 2.43 11.64
C ARG A 16 -11.61 3.09 10.26
N PHE A 17 -12.69 2.90 9.51
CA PHE A 17 -12.91 3.69 8.30
C PHE A 17 -13.16 5.15 8.70
N LEU A 18 -12.45 6.07 8.04
CA LEU A 18 -12.61 7.51 8.28
C LEU A 18 -13.59 8.12 7.28
N LEU A 19 -13.22 8.10 5.99
CA LEU A 19 -14.03 8.66 4.91
C LEU A 19 -13.57 8.15 3.53
N SER A 20 -14.38 8.42 2.51
CA SER A 20 -14.02 8.30 1.10
C SER A 20 -13.97 9.68 0.48
N ALA A 21 -12.87 10.02 -0.18
CA ALA A 21 -12.68 11.30 -0.87
C ALA A 21 -12.58 11.11 -2.38
N SER A 22 -13.43 11.78 -3.13
CA SER A 22 -13.46 11.79 -4.60
C SER A 22 -12.93 13.09 -5.22
N ASP A 23 -12.53 14.04 -4.39
CA ASP A 23 -11.82 15.25 -4.77
C ASP A 23 -10.96 15.79 -3.62
N LEU A 24 -10.13 16.79 -3.90
CA LEU A 24 -9.13 17.35 -2.99
C LEU A 24 -9.75 18.02 -1.75
N SER A 25 -10.94 18.61 -1.88
CA SER A 25 -11.60 19.33 -0.77
C SER A 25 -12.10 18.39 0.32
N HIS A 26 -12.28 17.11 -0.01
CA HIS A 26 -12.73 16.08 0.94
C HIS A 26 -11.58 15.30 1.59
N PHE A 27 -10.33 15.63 1.29
CA PHE A 27 -9.23 14.97 1.96
C PHE A 27 -9.19 15.33 3.45
N PRO A 28 -8.91 14.35 4.34
CA PRO A 28 -8.77 14.65 5.75
C PRO A 28 -7.63 15.66 5.97
N ALA A 29 -7.73 16.52 6.98
CA ALA A 29 -6.62 17.40 7.33
C ALA A 29 -5.36 16.57 7.61
N PRO A 30 -4.17 16.97 7.10
CA PRO A 30 -2.93 16.26 7.38
C PRO A 30 -2.61 16.39 8.88
N SER A 31 -2.66 15.27 9.60
CA SER A 31 -2.50 15.25 11.06
C SER A 31 -1.56 14.17 11.57
N VAL A 32 -1.39 13.11 10.78
CA VAL A 32 -0.49 11.98 11.06
C VAL A 32 0.10 11.46 9.74
N PRO A 33 1.22 10.72 9.77
CA PRO A 33 1.79 10.11 8.58
C PRO A 33 0.79 9.24 7.83
N GLU A 34 0.85 9.27 6.49
CA GLU A 34 -0.05 8.52 5.62
C GLU A 34 0.72 7.47 4.82
N ILE A 35 0.12 6.29 4.69
CA ILE A 35 0.62 5.19 3.87
C ILE A 35 -0.35 4.98 2.71
N ALA A 36 0.09 5.24 1.50
CA ALA A 36 -0.70 5.05 0.29
C ALA A 36 -0.55 3.63 -0.27
N PHE A 37 -1.67 3.00 -0.57
CA PHE A 37 -1.72 1.70 -1.22
C PHE A 37 -2.15 1.86 -2.67
N LEU A 38 -1.25 1.52 -3.58
CA LEU A 38 -1.44 1.60 -5.02
C LEU A 38 -1.32 0.20 -5.62
N GLY A 39 -1.99 -0.04 -6.73
CA GLY A 39 -1.88 -1.33 -7.41
C GLY A 39 -2.95 -1.49 -8.48
N ARG A 40 -2.71 -2.44 -9.37
CA ARG A 40 -3.68 -2.79 -10.42
C ARG A 40 -4.95 -3.37 -9.80
N SER A 41 -6.04 -3.27 -10.54
CA SER A 41 -7.28 -3.95 -10.15
C SER A 41 -7.03 -5.44 -9.91
N ASN A 42 -7.61 -5.99 -8.83
CA ASN A 42 -7.50 -7.41 -8.43
C ASN A 42 -6.08 -7.88 -8.03
N VAL A 43 -5.16 -6.97 -7.77
CA VAL A 43 -3.82 -7.29 -7.26
C VAL A 43 -3.84 -7.82 -5.82
N GLY A 44 -4.93 -7.60 -5.09
CA GLY A 44 -5.09 -7.99 -3.68
C GLY A 44 -4.97 -6.85 -2.68
N LYS A 45 -5.10 -5.58 -3.13
CA LYS A 45 -4.91 -4.37 -2.32
C LYS A 45 -5.79 -4.34 -1.08
N SER A 46 -7.12 -4.45 -1.21
CA SER A 46 -8.04 -4.46 -0.06
C SER A 46 -7.83 -5.65 0.88
N SER A 47 -7.43 -6.81 0.34
CA SER A 47 -7.09 -7.99 1.16
C SER A 47 -5.83 -7.75 1.98
N LEU A 48 -4.81 -7.12 1.39
CA LEU A 48 -3.57 -6.75 2.08
C LEU A 48 -3.88 -5.73 3.20
N ILE A 49 -4.62 -4.65 2.89
CA ILE A 49 -5.03 -3.66 3.88
C ILE A 49 -5.75 -4.34 5.05
N ASN A 50 -6.74 -5.20 4.78
CA ASN A 50 -7.46 -5.95 5.82
C ASN A 50 -6.52 -6.85 6.66
N THR A 51 -5.52 -7.47 6.03
CA THR A 51 -4.53 -8.30 6.73
C THR A 51 -3.64 -7.47 7.65
N LEU A 52 -3.22 -6.28 7.22
CA LEU A 52 -2.45 -5.36 8.05
C LEU A 52 -3.29 -4.83 9.22
N LEU A 53 -4.52 -4.42 8.95
CA LEU A 53 -5.43 -3.87 9.96
C LEU A 53 -5.98 -4.92 10.93
N GLY A 54 -5.87 -6.22 10.59
CA GLY A 54 -6.48 -7.30 11.38
C GLY A 54 -8.02 -7.24 11.41
N SER A 55 -8.64 -6.61 10.42
CA SER A 55 -10.09 -6.38 10.35
C SER A 55 -10.58 -6.28 8.89
N LYS A 56 -11.86 -6.53 8.63
CA LYS A 56 -12.46 -6.49 7.30
C LYS A 56 -13.07 -5.10 6.99
N LEU A 57 -12.27 -4.05 7.06
CA LEU A 57 -12.72 -2.67 6.80
C LEU A 57 -12.68 -2.30 5.31
N ALA A 58 -11.61 -2.68 4.61
CA ALA A 58 -11.50 -2.42 3.18
C ALA A 58 -12.40 -3.39 2.40
N ARG A 59 -13.27 -2.83 1.57
CA ARG A 59 -14.20 -3.63 0.75
C ARG A 59 -13.44 -4.36 -0.34
N THR A 60 -13.48 -5.69 -0.32
CA THR A 60 -12.99 -6.52 -1.40
C THR A 60 -14.04 -6.59 -2.50
N SER A 61 -13.72 -6.13 -3.70
CA SER A 61 -14.61 -6.24 -4.86
C SER A 61 -13.89 -6.94 -6.00
N ASN A 62 -14.56 -7.91 -6.63
CA ASN A 62 -14.07 -8.54 -7.84
C ASN A 62 -14.43 -7.74 -9.10
N THR A 63 -15.24 -6.67 -8.97
CA THR A 63 -15.65 -5.83 -10.10
C THR A 63 -14.63 -4.70 -10.28
N PRO A 64 -13.95 -4.63 -11.43
CA PRO A 64 -12.97 -3.58 -11.72
C PRO A 64 -13.62 -2.19 -11.84
N GLY A 65 -12.86 -1.12 -11.50
CA GLY A 65 -13.30 0.26 -11.68
C GLY A 65 -14.35 0.76 -10.67
N ARG A 66 -14.60 0.01 -9.58
CA ARG A 66 -15.62 0.36 -8.60
C ARG A 66 -15.17 1.41 -7.58
N THR A 67 -13.89 1.50 -7.32
CA THR A 67 -13.33 2.49 -6.38
C THR A 67 -12.97 3.75 -7.16
N ARG A 68 -13.82 4.76 -7.10
CA ARG A 68 -13.63 6.08 -7.72
C ARG A 68 -13.22 7.14 -6.70
N SER A 69 -12.73 6.73 -5.55
CA SER A 69 -12.35 7.58 -4.42
C SER A 69 -11.14 7.01 -3.71
N ILE A 70 -10.43 7.85 -2.96
CA ILE A 70 -9.44 7.38 -2.00
C ILE A 70 -10.17 7.10 -0.69
N ASN A 71 -10.03 5.87 -0.17
CA ASN A 71 -10.61 5.50 1.12
C ASN A 71 -9.56 5.65 2.21
N PHE A 72 -9.86 6.41 3.24
CA PHE A 72 -8.98 6.64 4.37
C PHE A 72 -9.40 5.82 5.58
N TYR A 73 -8.41 5.22 6.24
CA TYR A 73 -8.58 4.43 7.47
C TYR A 73 -7.64 4.96 8.54
N GLU A 74 -8.18 5.32 9.70
CA GLU A 74 -7.37 5.62 10.88
C GLU A 74 -6.79 4.33 11.47
N VAL A 75 -5.53 4.41 11.87
CA VAL A 75 -4.80 3.28 12.44
C VAL A 75 -4.12 3.73 13.74
N ARG A 76 -4.30 2.97 14.81
CA ARG A 76 -3.68 3.21 16.11
C ARG A 76 -3.31 1.92 16.81
N ARG A 77 -2.38 1.95 17.71
CA ARG A 77 -2.11 0.84 18.62
C ARG A 77 -3.18 0.79 19.72
N ALA A 78 -3.49 -0.42 20.18
CA ALA A 78 -4.35 -0.56 21.35
C ALA A 78 -3.76 0.18 22.56
N GLY A 79 -4.61 0.89 23.30
CA GLY A 79 -4.19 1.75 24.41
C GLY A 79 -3.84 3.18 24.01
N GLN A 80 -3.63 3.48 22.73
CA GLN A 80 -3.42 4.86 22.27
C GLN A 80 -4.76 5.55 21.99
N PRO A 81 -4.98 6.78 22.52
CA PRO A 81 -6.25 7.48 22.34
C PRO A 81 -6.41 8.09 20.95
N ARG A 82 -5.31 8.40 20.25
CA ARG A 82 -5.30 9.09 18.95
C ARG A 82 -4.79 8.18 17.85
N PRO A 83 -5.20 8.42 16.59
CA PRO A 83 -4.58 7.79 15.43
C PRO A 83 -3.07 8.10 15.37
N GLU A 84 -2.30 7.12 14.90
CA GLU A 84 -0.85 7.26 14.71
C GLU A 84 -0.49 7.23 13.21
N LEU A 85 -1.38 6.71 12.38
CA LEU A 85 -1.24 6.59 10.93
C LEU A 85 -2.60 6.74 10.25
N LEU A 86 -2.59 7.17 8.99
CA LEU A 86 -3.68 6.97 8.05
C LEU A 86 -3.26 5.99 6.96
N PHE A 87 -4.11 5.02 6.64
CA PHE A 87 -4.00 4.23 5.42
C PHE A 87 -4.89 4.83 4.35
N ALA A 88 -4.33 5.07 3.17
CA ALA A 88 -5.04 5.59 2.00
C ALA A 88 -5.11 4.50 0.92
N ASP A 89 -6.31 3.95 0.70
CA ASP A 89 -6.60 2.96 -0.34
C ASP A 89 -6.98 3.67 -1.63
N LEU A 90 -6.03 3.75 -2.57
CA LEU A 90 -6.19 4.47 -3.82
C LEU A 90 -6.95 3.62 -4.85
N PRO A 91 -7.63 4.26 -5.83
CA PRO A 91 -8.23 3.56 -6.97
C PRO A 91 -7.22 2.69 -7.71
N GLY A 92 -7.63 1.50 -8.12
CA GLY A 92 -6.77 0.63 -8.92
C GLY A 92 -6.52 1.19 -10.32
N TYR A 93 -5.32 0.95 -10.87
CA TYR A 93 -4.93 1.33 -12.24
C TYR A 93 -4.81 0.10 -13.16
N GLY A 94 -4.42 0.32 -14.43
CA GLY A 94 -3.94 -0.74 -15.33
C GLY A 94 -5.03 -1.62 -15.98
N TYR A 95 -6.24 -1.13 -16.14
CA TYR A 95 -7.25 -1.83 -16.91
C TYR A 95 -7.19 -1.41 -18.39
N ALA A 96 -7.00 -2.35 -19.32
CA ALA A 96 -6.89 -2.09 -20.76
C ALA A 96 -8.16 -1.48 -21.41
N LYS A 97 -9.25 -1.40 -20.65
CA LYS A 97 -10.49 -0.71 -20.99
C LYS A 97 -10.80 0.43 -20.01
N ILE A 98 -9.75 1.04 -19.43
CA ILE A 98 -9.98 2.25 -18.61
C ILE A 98 -10.48 3.32 -19.57
N SER A 99 -11.75 3.66 -19.43
CA SER A 99 -12.34 4.78 -20.13
C SER A 99 -11.49 6.04 -19.87
N ARG A 100 -11.48 6.96 -20.81
CA ARG A 100 -10.85 8.31 -20.63
C ARG A 100 -11.24 8.94 -19.31
N GLU A 101 -12.41 8.59 -18.76
CA GLU A 101 -12.94 9.04 -17.46
C GLU A 101 -12.08 8.62 -16.26
N ILE A 102 -11.65 7.34 -16.16
CA ILE A 102 -10.80 6.88 -15.03
C ILE A 102 -9.41 7.49 -15.12
N SER A 103 -8.87 7.67 -16.32
CA SER A 103 -7.61 8.39 -16.51
C SER A 103 -7.74 9.86 -16.08
N ALA A 104 -8.87 10.50 -16.38
CA ALA A 104 -9.18 11.87 -15.95
C ALA A 104 -9.38 11.95 -14.42
N GLU A 105 -10.03 10.97 -13.79
CA GLU A 105 -10.17 10.89 -12.33
C GLU A 105 -8.79 10.76 -11.65
N TRP A 106 -7.91 9.90 -12.18
CA TRP A 106 -6.54 9.79 -11.68
C TRP A 106 -5.79 11.13 -11.75
N ALA A 107 -5.86 11.81 -12.88
CA ALA A 107 -5.24 13.13 -13.06
C ALA A 107 -5.84 14.17 -12.10
N ARG A 108 -7.15 14.09 -11.82
CA ARG A 108 -7.87 15.08 -11.05
C ARG A 108 -7.59 15.04 -9.56
N PHE A 109 -7.47 13.86 -8.93
CA PHE A 109 -7.28 13.78 -7.47
C PHE A 109 -6.18 12.81 -7.01
N VAL A 110 -5.86 11.73 -7.74
CA VAL A 110 -4.79 10.82 -7.34
C VAL A 110 -3.42 11.45 -7.56
N ASN A 111 -3.16 12.03 -8.72
CA ASN A 111 -1.88 12.71 -8.99
C ASN A 111 -1.65 13.88 -8.03
N PRO A 112 -2.61 14.80 -7.78
CA PRO A 112 -2.45 15.83 -6.76
C PRO A 112 -2.22 15.27 -5.35
N TYR A 113 -2.91 14.19 -4.96
CA TYR A 113 -2.65 13.51 -3.69
C TYR A 113 -1.20 13.03 -3.60
N LEU A 114 -0.73 12.31 -4.60
CA LEU A 114 0.64 11.80 -4.64
C LEU A 114 1.68 12.92 -4.73
N HIS A 115 1.38 14.02 -5.40
CA HIS A 115 2.32 15.13 -5.62
C HIS A 115 2.37 16.11 -4.44
N GLN A 116 1.23 16.46 -3.86
CA GLN A 116 1.13 17.60 -2.94
C GLN A 116 0.92 17.21 -1.48
N ARG A 117 0.55 15.94 -1.19
CA ARG A 117 0.20 15.54 0.18
C ARG A 117 1.41 15.59 1.11
N PRO A 118 1.45 16.49 2.13
CA PRO A 118 2.61 16.65 3.00
C PRO A 118 2.76 15.49 3.98
N SER A 119 1.66 14.87 4.40
CA SER A 119 1.61 13.73 5.33
C SER A 119 1.94 12.38 4.68
N LEU A 120 2.12 12.31 3.35
CA LEU A 120 2.39 11.06 2.63
C LEU A 120 3.82 10.57 2.91
N ALA A 121 3.93 9.61 3.82
CA ALA A 121 5.20 9.07 4.30
C ALA A 121 5.73 7.91 3.44
N LEU A 122 4.83 7.07 2.87
CA LEU A 122 5.22 5.91 2.08
C LEU A 122 4.13 5.54 1.07
N CYS A 123 4.56 5.20 -0.15
CA CYS A 123 3.73 4.62 -1.19
C CYS A 123 4.04 3.13 -1.34
N LEU A 124 3.07 2.27 -1.15
CA LEU A 124 3.18 0.83 -1.35
C LEU A 124 2.58 0.45 -2.70
N ALA A 125 3.43 0.13 -3.67
CA ALA A 125 3.04 -0.33 -5.00
C ALA A 125 2.84 -1.85 -4.99
N LEU A 126 1.59 -2.30 -5.07
CA LEU A 126 1.24 -3.72 -5.05
C LEU A 126 1.33 -4.32 -6.45
N ILE A 127 2.10 -5.39 -6.60
CA ILE A 127 2.32 -6.12 -7.85
C ILE A 127 2.03 -7.60 -7.60
N ASP A 128 1.29 -8.26 -8.49
CA ASP A 128 1.03 -9.70 -8.38
C ASP A 128 2.29 -10.50 -8.76
N SER A 129 2.83 -11.28 -7.83
CA SER A 129 4.06 -12.05 -8.05
C SER A 129 3.93 -13.14 -9.14
N ASN A 130 2.70 -13.48 -9.53
CA ASN A 130 2.42 -14.49 -10.56
C ASN A 130 2.40 -13.93 -11.99
N ILE A 131 2.56 -12.61 -12.13
CA ILE A 131 2.51 -11.91 -13.43
C ILE A 131 3.90 -11.34 -13.72
N PRO A 132 4.42 -11.48 -14.95
CA PRO A 132 5.67 -10.82 -15.32
C PRO A 132 5.61 -9.30 -15.12
N PRO A 133 6.76 -8.61 -15.01
CA PRO A 133 6.80 -7.15 -14.94
C PRO A 133 5.92 -6.48 -16.00
N GLN A 134 5.16 -5.47 -15.58
CA GLN A 134 4.22 -4.76 -16.45
C GLN A 134 4.66 -3.31 -16.64
N GLU A 135 4.47 -2.77 -17.83
CA GLU A 135 4.80 -1.38 -18.15
C GLU A 135 4.04 -0.38 -17.26
N SER A 136 2.76 -0.65 -16.98
CA SER A 136 1.95 0.21 -16.12
C SER A 136 2.49 0.30 -14.68
N ASP A 137 3.14 -0.76 -14.18
CA ASP A 137 3.77 -0.78 -12.88
C ASP A 137 5.09 0.01 -12.90
N ALA A 138 5.88 -0.13 -13.99
CA ALA A 138 7.10 0.66 -14.21
C ALA A 138 6.77 2.16 -14.27
N GLN A 139 5.77 2.56 -15.05
CA GLN A 139 5.33 3.96 -15.17
C GLN A 139 4.91 4.56 -13.82
N LEU A 140 4.20 3.79 -12.98
CA LEU A 140 3.86 4.24 -11.63
C LEU A 140 5.11 4.47 -10.78
N LEU A 141 6.05 3.51 -10.76
CA LEU A 141 7.27 3.60 -9.96
C LEU A 141 8.18 4.75 -10.43
N GLU A 142 8.30 4.96 -11.73
CA GLU A 142 8.98 6.12 -12.32
C GLU A 142 8.33 7.44 -11.90
N PHE A 143 6.99 7.51 -11.94
CA PHE A 143 6.25 8.68 -11.46
C PHE A 143 6.55 8.95 -9.98
N LEU A 144 6.47 7.94 -9.10
CA LEU A 144 6.76 8.11 -7.67
C LEU A 144 8.20 8.56 -7.43
N SER A 145 9.17 8.00 -8.18
CA SER A 145 10.57 8.39 -8.13
C SER A 145 10.78 9.84 -8.57
N ALA A 146 10.18 10.25 -9.69
CA ALA A 146 10.23 11.62 -10.20
C ALA A 146 9.64 12.64 -9.20
N GLN A 147 8.60 12.24 -8.46
CA GLN A 147 8.01 13.04 -7.39
C GLN A 147 8.77 12.94 -6.06
N ARG A 148 9.89 12.20 -6.01
CA ARG A 148 10.69 11.95 -4.79
C ARG A 148 9.84 11.39 -3.64
N ARG A 149 8.80 10.59 -3.95
CA ARG A 149 7.98 9.94 -2.94
C ARG A 149 8.64 8.66 -2.46
N PRO A 150 8.84 8.47 -1.14
CA PRO A 150 9.29 7.20 -0.61
C PRO A 150 8.33 6.08 -1.05
N HIS A 151 8.85 5.01 -1.63
CA HIS A 151 8.02 3.92 -2.11
C HIS A 151 8.71 2.57 -2.02
N ALA A 152 7.89 1.52 -1.94
CA ALA A 152 8.33 0.12 -1.95
C ALA A 152 7.33 -0.73 -2.74
N ILE A 153 7.80 -1.85 -3.27
CA ILE A 153 6.98 -2.85 -3.95
C ILE A 153 6.51 -3.89 -2.94
N VAL A 154 5.23 -4.22 -2.97
CA VAL A 154 4.67 -5.37 -2.27
C VAL A 154 4.29 -6.43 -3.30
N ALA A 155 5.10 -7.50 -3.39
CA ALA A 155 4.87 -8.61 -4.31
C ALA A 155 3.80 -9.55 -3.72
N THR A 156 2.54 -9.32 -4.10
CA THR A 156 1.38 -10.02 -3.52
C THR A 156 1.23 -11.44 -4.04
N LYS A 157 0.43 -12.26 -3.33
CA LYS A 157 0.08 -13.64 -3.69
C LYS A 157 1.30 -14.57 -3.84
N CYS A 158 2.37 -14.30 -3.10
CA CYS A 158 3.60 -15.07 -3.14
C CYS A 158 3.40 -16.56 -2.77
N ASP A 159 2.35 -16.89 -2.02
CA ASP A 159 1.93 -18.25 -1.67
C ASP A 159 1.49 -19.11 -2.86
N ARG A 160 1.24 -18.52 -4.03
CA ARG A 160 0.88 -19.24 -5.26
C ARG A 160 2.08 -19.73 -6.04
N LEU A 161 3.28 -19.30 -5.68
CA LEU A 161 4.53 -19.69 -6.33
C LEU A 161 5.32 -20.66 -5.47
N SER A 162 6.00 -21.62 -6.10
CA SER A 162 7.05 -22.38 -5.43
C SER A 162 8.24 -21.47 -5.09
N GLY A 163 9.09 -21.86 -4.12
CA GLY A 163 10.23 -21.06 -3.70
C GLY A 163 11.14 -20.62 -4.87
N ASN A 164 11.45 -21.53 -5.80
CA ASN A 164 12.26 -21.21 -6.98
C ASN A 164 11.57 -20.20 -7.90
N ARG A 165 10.28 -20.37 -8.16
CA ARG A 165 9.51 -19.42 -9.00
C ARG A 165 9.37 -18.05 -8.32
N LEU A 166 9.18 -18.02 -7.01
CA LEU A 166 9.17 -16.76 -6.26
C LEU A 166 10.51 -16.03 -6.37
N GLN A 167 11.62 -16.75 -6.20
CA GLN A 167 12.95 -16.16 -6.34
C GLN A 167 13.18 -15.61 -7.76
N GLN A 168 12.75 -16.32 -8.80
CA GLN A 168 12.81 -15.85 -10.19
C GLN A 168 11.97 -14.59 -10.39
N ALA A 169 10.74 -14.55 -9.85
CA ALA A 169 9.87 -13.37 -9.93
C ALA A 169 10.50 -12.16 -9.23
N MET A 170 11.08 -12.34 -8.04
CA MET A 170 11.76 -11.26 -7.31
C MET A 170 12.98 -10.72 -8.08
N ARG A 171 13.77 -11.60 -8.71
CA ARG A 171 14.87 -11.17 -9.57
C ARG A 171 14.38 -10.37 -10.80
N ALA A 172 13.31 -10.85 -11.46
CA ALA A 172 12.72 -10.16 -12.60
C ALA A 172 12.20 -8.76 -12.22
N PHE A 173 11.55 -8.63 -11.06
CA PHE A 173 11.10 -7.33 -10.54
C PHE A 173 12.28 -6.41 -10.19
N GLY A 174 13.32 -6.93 -9.53
CA GLY A 174 14.53 -6.16 -9.23
C GLY A 174 15.21 -5.60 -10.49
N GLN A 175 15.27 -6.40 -11.57
CA GLN A 175 15.80 -5.96 -12.86
C GLN A 175 14.90 -4.93 -13.55
N ALA A 176 13.59 -5.15 -13.54
CA ALA A 176 12.63 -4.29 -14.25
C ALA A 176 12.38 -2.94 -13.54
N TYR A 177 12.49 -2.91 -12.21
CA TYR A 177 12.06 -1.78 -11.37
C TYR A 177 13.19 -1.11 -10.59
N GLY A 178 14.44 -1.32 -11.01
CA GLY A 178 15.56 -0.45 -10.64
C GLY A 178 15.94 -0.41 -9.17
N GLY A 179 15.89 -1.54 -8.43
CA GLY A 179 16.40 -1.60 -7.04
C GLY A 179 15.44 -1.03 -5.99
N VAL A 180 14.19 -0.76 -6.33
CA VAL A 180 13.13 -0.44 -5.37
C VAL A 180 12.99 -1.60 -4.37
N PRO A 181 12.90 -1.34 -3.04
CA PRO A 181 12.68 -2.40 -2.05
C PRO A 181 11.44 -3.25 -2.38
N ILE A 182 11.56 -4.59 -2.31
CA ILE A 182 10.48 -5.51 -2.63
C ILE A 182 10.20 -6.40 -1.42
N VAL A 183 8.95 -6.42 -0.97
CA VAL A 183 8.48 -7.31 0.11
C VAL A 183 7.54 -8.37 -0.49
N PRO A 184 7.93 -9.65 -0.51
CA PRO A 184 7.01 -10.74 -0.84
C PRO A 184 5.92 -10.85 0.22
N PHE A 185 4.65 -10.89 -0.20
CA PHE A 185 3.52 -10.85 0.71
C PHE A 185 2.43 -11.87 0.37
N SER A 186 1.88 -12.52 1.39
CA SER A 186 0.71 -13.39 1.28
C SER A 186 -0.33 -13.08 2.34
N THR A 187 -1.54 -12.78 1.91
CA THR A 187 -2.69 -12.64 2.80
C THR A 187 -3.17 -13.98 3.37
N LYS A 188 -2.82 -15.09 2.69
CA LYS A 188 -3.22 -16.45 3.09
C LYS A 188 -2.33 -17.01 4.20
N THR A 189 -1.02 -16.81 4.09
CA THR A 189 -0.03 -17.36 5.04
C THR A 189 0.45 -16.33 6.06
N GLY A 190 0.24 -15.04 5.82
CA GLY A 190 0.79 -13.94 6.62
C GLY A 190 2.26 -13.62 6.32
N ALA A 191 2.87 -14.29 5.34
CA ALA A 191 4.24 -14.01 4.94
C ALA A 191 4.42 -12.53 4.56
N GLY A 192 5.54 -11.92 4.99
CA GLY A 192 5.88 -10.53 4.72
C GLY A 192 5.14 -9.49 5.58
N LYS A 193 4.18 -9.90 6.43
CA LYS A 193 3.38 -8.94 7.23
C LYS A 193 4.24 -8.13 8.19
N GLU A 194 5.13 -8.78 8.93
CA GLU A 194 5.99 -8.09 9.90
C GLU A 194 7.03 -7.20 9.21
N GLU A 195 7.63 -7.69 8.12
CA GLU A 195 8.57 -6.90 7.31
C GLU A 195 7.91 -5.63 6.76
N LEU A 196 6.67 -5.75 6.26
CA LEU A 196 5.92 -4.60 5.76
C LEU A 196 5.59 -3.60 6.88
N TRP A 197 5.24 -4.09 8.09
CA TRP A 197 5.05 -3.22 9.26
C TRP A 197 6.35 -2.53 9.68
N GLN A 198 7.51 -3.18 9.56
CA GLN A 198 8.81 -2.54 9.83
C GLN A 198 9.07 -1.38 8.86
N GLN A 199 8.81 -1.55 7.57
CA GLN A 199 8.93 -0.47 6.58
C GLN A 199 7.95 0.68 6.86
N ILE A 200 6.71 0.38 7.20
CA ILE A 200 5.70 1.38 7.57
C ILE A 200 6.16 2.19 8.79
N ARG A 201 6.65 1.53 9.83
CA ARG A 201 7.16 2.20 11.05
C ARG A 201 8.40 3.06 10.77
N ALA A 202 9.31 2.58 9.93
CA ALA A 202 10.48 3.36 9.52
C ALA A 202 10.08 4.63 8.78
N ALA A 203 9.14 4.53 7.83
CA ALA A 203 8.61 5.68 7.11
C ALA A 203 7.85 6.66 8.03
N GLN A 204 7.07 6.14 8.98
CA GLN A 204 6.38 6.95 9.99
C GLN A 204 7.35 7.79 10.80
N SER A 205 8.48 7.21 11.24
CA SER A 205 9.48 7.90 12.06
C SER A 205 10.26 8.98 11.28
N GLN A 206 10.31 8.88 9.96
CA GLN A 206 10.99 9.82 9.08
C GLN A 206 10.07 10.94 8.55
N CYS A 207 8.75 10.77 8.72
CA CYS A 207 7.79 11.78 8.28
C CYS A 207 7.92 13.01 9.18
N PRO A 208 8.07 14.23 8.61
CA PRO A 208 8.07 15.45 9.40
C PRO A 208 6.83 15.53 10.28
N THR A 209 6.99 16.02 11.51
CA THR A 209 5.85 16.33 12.39
C THR A 209 5.00 17.39 11.70
N ILE A 210 3.74 17.08 11.47
CA ILE A 210 2.76 17.93 10.79
C ILE A 210 2.08 18.83 11.80
#